data_d2111785b1f0de9bab460ffca777e0ee
#
_entry.id   d2111785b1f0de9bab460ffca777e0ee
#
_cell.length_a   1.000
_cell.length_b   1.000
_cell.length_c   1.000
_cell.angle_alpha   90.00
_cell.angle_beta   90.00
_cell.angle_gamma   90.00
#
_symmetry.space_group_name_H-M   'P 1'
#
loop_
_entity.id
_entity.type
_entity.pdbx_description
1 polymer ?
#
loop_
_entity_poly.entity_id
_entity_poly.type
_entity_poly.pdbx_seq_one_letter_code
_entity_poly.pdbx_strand_id
1 'polypeptide(L)'
;DNTGTPIPHTAQDGLITVKLPEIPEPTIEVSPKTVSPTRRGEVIPVNIDITNLDERWKAVGFEFKLGYNGTLLKVVNVTEGPFLKQFGETYMTPPVIKLNYVHLGLLLLPQVDGNWTIYPSGSGTLATIFFNVTYGPPVSTILTLYDTKIADITATPPGVPHNAESGEYKFFNEILLSLIVWRDPATNQTHTFWVQTVSNSTVNDMSFNQLHRYLTFIVTGPQGSIGYCNITIPRELLNAEPEEWLIIVDGEITNYTTMSNATHTSLYFTYPLSTKTIYVFGISVIPEIPINAILLALLILISAIIISKKKLQFKQAP
;
A
#
# COMPACT_ATOMS: atom_id res chain seq x y z
N ASP A 1 66.76 37.86 -43.45
CA ASP A 1 68.13 37.83 -43.86
C ASP A 1 68.78 39.21 -43.75
N ASN A 2 70.09 39.33 -43.82
CA ASN A 2 70.86 40.59 -43.73
C ASN A 2 70.77 41.51 -44.95
N THR A 3 69.96 41.18 -45.93
CA THR A 3 69.78 41.95 -47.17
C THR A 3 68.52 42.84 -47.18
N GLY A 4 67.77 42.82 -46.12
CA GLY A 4 66.52 43.62 -46.01
C GLY A 4 65.38 43.10 -46.89
N THR A 5 65.51 41.93 -47.48
CA THR A 5 64.49 41.32 -48.32
C THR A 5 63.46 40.63 -47.40
N PRO A 6 62.13 40.94 -47.48
CA PRO A 6 61.16 40.24 -46.68
C PRO A 6 61.16 38.75 -46.93
N ILE A 7 61.17 37.96 -45.84
CA ILE A 7 61.04 36.49 -45.96
C ILE A 7 59.56 36.22 -46.28
N PRO A 8 59.26 35.55 -47.36
CA PRO A 8 57.90 35.15 -47.69
C PRO A 8 57.35 34.27 -46.59
N HIS A 9 56.22 34.65 -46.04
CA HIS A 9 55.48 33.85 -45.07
C HIS A 9 54.01 33.88 -45.43
N THR A 10 53.31 32.80 -45.10
CA THR A 10 51.86 32.70 -45.17
C THR A 10 51.31 32.72 -43.77
N ALA A 11 50.41 33.63 -43.52
CA ALA A 11 49.60 33.59 -42.32
C ALA A 11 48.39 32.67 -42.52
N GLN A 12 48.16 31.77 -41.59
CA GLN A 12 46.94 30.97 -41.57
C GLN A 12 46.11 31.41 -40.37
N ASP A 13 44.86 31.82 -40.65
CA ASP A 13 43.91 32.11 -39.62
C ASP A 13 43.45 30.83 -38.95
N GLY A 14 43.50 30.77 -37.63
CA GLY A 14 42.96 29.68 -36.83
C GLY A 14 41.58 29.99 -36.32
N LEU A 15 40.60 29.11 -36.53
CA LEU A 15 39.28 29.21 -35.93
C LEU A 15 39.30 28.55 -34.55
N ILE A 16 39.07 29.33 -33.50
CA ILE A 16 38.82 28.79 -32.16
C ILE A 16 37.31 28.69 -31.97
N THR A 17 36.77 27.49 -31.95
CA THR A 17 35.35 27.29 -31.58
C THR A 17 35.29 26.99 -30.09
N VAL A 18 34.73 27.92 -29.32
CA VAL A 18 34.42 27.72 -27.92
C VAL A 18 33.01 27.13 -27.84
N LYS A 19 32.89 25.84 -27.49
CA LYS A 19 31.61 25.23 -27.19
C LYS A 19 31.26 25.56 -25.72
N LEU A 20 30.19 26.35 -25.51
CA LEU A 20 29.66 26.58 -24.17
C LEU A 20 29.19 25.24 -23.61
N PRO A 21 29.38 25.00 -22.32
CA PRO A 21 28.84 23.80 -21.68
C PRO A 21 27.32 23.77 -21.84
N GLU A 22 26.78 22.67 -22.33
CA GLU A 22 25.35 22.48 -22.44
C GLU A 22 24.72 22.51 -21.04
N ILE A 23 23.57 23.20 -20.91
CA ILE A 23 22.78 23.19 -19.68
C ILE A 23 22.06 21.83 -19.68
N PRO A 24 22.22 21.00 -18.63
CA PRO A 24 21.50 19.74 -18.55
C PRO A 24 19.99 19.96 -18.54
N GLU A 25 19.25 19.12 -19.24
CA GLU A 25 17.80 19.14 -19.22
C GLU A 25 17.31 18.59 -17.89
N PRO A 26 16.41 19.28 -17.18
CA PRO A 26 15.78 18.76 -15.98
C PRO A 26 14.78 17.66 -16.32
N THR A 27 14.43 16.86 -15.32
CA THR A 27 13.41 15.81 -15.46
C THR A 27 12.31 16.03 -14.45
N ILE A 28 11.06 16.02 -14.91
CA ILE A 28 9.88 15.89 -14.02
C ILE A 28 9.53 14.40 -13.92
N GLU A 29 9.43 13.87 -12.72
CA GLU A 29 9.27 12.42 -12.54
C GLU A 29 8.29 12.05 -11.43
N VAL A 30 7.68 10.88 -11.58
CA VAL A 30 6.91 10.22 -10.52
C VAL A 30 7.86 9.56 -9.54
N SER A 31 7.69 9.84 -8.25
CA SER A 31 8.52 9.29 -7.16
C SER A 31 7.63 8.74 -6.02
N PRO A 32 7.91 7.52 -5.50
CA PRO A 32 8.85 6.56 -6.05
C PRO A 32 8.42 6.02 -7.43
N LYS A 33 9.36 5.51 -8.20
CA LYS A 33 9.07 4.92 -9.54
C LYS A 33 8.07 3.78 -9.49
N THR A 34 8.06 3.01 -8.42
CA THR A 34 7.07 1.96 -8.17
C THR A 34 6.41 2.21 -6.82
N VAL A 35 5.10 2.32 -6.83
CA VAL A 35 4.25 2.48 -5.64
C VAL A 35 3.55 1.17 -5.37
N SER A 36 3.74 0.58 -4.17
CA SER A 36 3.18 -0.72 -3.79
C SER A 36 2.48 -0.62 -2.44
N PRO A 37 1.15 -0.54 -2.42
CA PRO A 37 0.39 -0.57 -1.17
C PRO A 37 0.40 -1.96 -0.55
N THR A 38 0.06 -2.03 0.73
CA THR A 38 -0.04 -3.28 1.49
C THR A 38 -1.48 -3.74 1.69
N ARG A 39 -2.46 -2.84 1.57
CA ARG A 39 -3.89 -3.14 1.80
C ARG A 39 -4.82 -2.19 1.06
N ARG A 40 -6.06 -2.61 0.85
CA ARG A 40 -7.15 -1.72 0.42
C ARG A 40 -7.47 -0.68 1.50
N GLY A 41 -7.91 0.50 1.08
CA GLY A 41 -8.19 1.62 1.98
C GLY A 41 -6.94 2.34 2.49
N GLU A 42 -5.74 1.89 2.13
CA GLU A 42 -4.51 2.60 2.43
C GLU A 42 -4.45 3.91 1.63
N VAL A 43 -3.99 4.98 2.27
CA VAL A 43 -3.71 6.24 1.61
C VAL A 43 -2.21 6.31 1.30
N ILE A 44 -1.87 6.27 0.03
CA ILE A 44 -0.49 6.28 -0.46
C ILE A 44 -0.11 7.63 -1.05
N PRO A 45 1.05 8.21 -0.69
CA PRO A 45 1.58 9.39 -1.33
C PRO A 45 2.31 9.03 -2.62
N VAL A 46 2.11 9.85 -3.64
CA VAL A 46 2.85 9.84 -4.91
C VAL A 46 3.38 11.24 -5.13
N ASN A 47 4.69 11.39 -5.15
CA ASN A 47 5.33 12.65 -5.40
C ASN A 47 5.53 12.88 -6.90
N ILE A 48 5.48 14.14 -7.29
CA ILE A 48 5.99 14.63 -8.56
C ILE A 48 7.23 15.44 -8.24
N ASP A 49 8.36 14.90 -8.60
CA ASP A 49 9.66 15.50 -8.32
C ASP A 49 10.24 16.17 -9.57
N ILE A 50 11.04 17.20 -9.36
CA ILE A 50 11.93 17.78 -10.35
C ILE A 50 13.35 17.37 -10.00
N THR A 51 14.14 16.99 -10.99
CA THR A 51 15.55 16.64 -10.81
C THR A 51 16.43 17.38 -11.81
N ASN A 52 17.66 17.68 -11.39
CA ASN A 52 18.70 18.32 -12.21
C ASN A 52 18.31 19.69 -12.80
N LEU A 53 17.47 20.45 -12.11
CA LEU A 53 17.14 21.81 -12.57
C LEU A 53 18.34 22.74 -12.38
N ASP A 54 18.76 23.40 -13.44
CA ASP A 54 19.83 24.42 -13.42
C ASP A 54 19.24 25.83 -13.36
N GLU A 55 19.78 26.69 -12.50
CA GLU A 55 19.29 28.09 -12.34
C GLU A 55 19.35 28.92 -13.64
N ARG A 56 20.26 28.56 -14.55
CA ARG A 56 20.39 29.22 -15.86
C ARG A 56 19.16 29.08 -16.73
N TRP A 57 18.30 28.09 -16.50
CA TRP A 57 17.01 27.97 -17.15
C TRP A 57 16.01 29.07 -16.71
N LYS A 58 16.25 29.71 -15.57
CA LYS A 58 15.35 30.74 -15.00
C LYS A 58 13.90 30.29 -14.91
N ALA A 59 13.73 29.00 -14.56
CA ALA A 59 12.41 28.39 -14.43
C ALA A 59 11.62 29.01 -13.27
N VAL A 60 10.35 29.34 -13.50
CA VAL A 60 9.47 29.94 -12.50
C VAL A 60 8.10 29.26 -12.41
N GLY A 61 7.75 28.45 -13.40
CA GLY A 61 6.45 27.75 -13.43
C GLY A 61 6.57 26.29 -13.85
N PHE A 62 5.69 25.46 -13.30
CA PHE A 62 5.62 24.02 -13.56
C PHE A 62 4.16 23.62 -13.74
N GLU A 63 3.88 22.85 -14.77
CA GLU A 63 2.55 22.31 -15.05
C GLU A 63 2.68 20.86 -15.45
N PHE A 64 1.75 20.00 -14.98
CA PHE A 64 1.74 18.60 -15.35
C PHE A 64 0.36 17.98 -15.19
N LYS A 65 0.15 16.86 -15.88
CA LYS A 65 -0.94 15.93 -15.63
C LYS A 65 -0.39 14.59 -15.21
N LEU A 66 -0.96 14.04 -14.13
CA LEU A 66 -0.71 12.65 -13.70
C LEU A 66 -1.94 11.81 -14.02
N GLY A 67 -1.82 10.92 -15.01
CA GLY A 67 -2.82 9.93 -15.35
C GLY A 67 -2.76 8.72 -14.44
N TYR A 68 -3.92 8.17 -14.07
CA TYR A 68 -4.04 6.99 -13.22
C TYR A 68 -5.33 6.21 -13.54
N ASN A 69 -5.44 4.98 -13.05
CA ASN A 69 -6.66 4.20 -13.19
C ASN A 69 -7.62 4.50 -12.02
N GLY A 70 -8.71 5.22 -12.29
CA GLY A 70 -9.70 5.65 -11.29
C GLY A 70 -10.54 4.51 -10.69
N THR A 71 -10.46 3.28 -11.22
CA THR A 71 -11.08 2.11 -10.59
C THR A 71 -10.17 1.52 -9.50
N LEU A 72 -8.85 1.73 -9.59
CA LEU A 72 -7.86 1.22 -8.64
C LEU A 72 -7.51 2.24 -7.56
N LEU A 73 -7.48 3.51 -7.94
CA LEU A 73 -6.99 4.62 -7.13
C LEU A 73 -7.98 5.78 -7.13
N LYS A 74 -8.22 6.39 -5.97
CA LYS A 74 -9.02 7.60 -5.83
C LYS A 74 -8.19 8.68 -5.18
N VAL A 75 -8.05 9.84 -5.84
CA VAL A 75 -7.38 11.01 -5.23
C VAL A 75 -8.19 11.49 -4.02
N VAL A 76 -7.52 11.64 -2.89
CA VAL A 76 -8.11 12.15 -1.64
C VAL A 76 -7.55 13.50 -1.24
N ASN A 77 -6.31 13.80 -1.63
CA ASN A 77 -5.67 15.10 -1.38
C ASN A 77 -4.58 15.39 -2.40
N VAL A 78 -4.27 16.67 -2.60
CA VAL A 78 -3.14 17.16 -3.39
C VAL A 78 -2.51 18.30 -2.61
N THR A 79 -1.21 18.23 -2.38
CA THR A 79 -0.46 19.26 -1.67
C THR A 79 0.73 19.74 -2.49
N GLU A 80 1.06 20.99 -2.36
CA GLU A 80 2.30 21.52 -2.89
C GLU A 80 3.49 20.97 -2.11
N GLY A 81 4.53 20.56 -2.84
CA GLY A 81 5.80 20.12 -2.27
C GLY A 81 6.66 21.28 -1.77
N PRO A 82 7.78 20.98 -1.09
CA PRO A 82 8.65 22.00 -0.50
C PRO A 82 9.63 22.63 -1.49
N PHE A 83 9.79 22.10 -2.72
CA PHE A 83 10.88 22.48 -3.61
C PHE A 83 10.84 23.98 -3.96
N LEU A 84 9.73 24.48 -4.51
CA LEU A 84 9.64 25.89 -4.93
C LEU A 84 9.67 26.87 -3.76
N LYS A 85 9.11 26.46 -2.60
CA LYS A 85 9.03 27.29 -1.39
C LYS A 85 10.40 27.68 -0.82
N GLN A 86 11.46 26.97 -1.21
CA GLN A 86 12.83 27.31 -0.81
C GLN A 86 13.34 28.59 -1.50
N PHE A 87 12.70 28.98 -2.60
CA PHE A 87 13.15 30.11 -3.45
C PHE A 87 12.26 31.32 -3.32
N GLY A 88 11.12 31.26 -2.65
CA GLY A 88 10.21 32.37 -2.42
C GLY A 88 8.76 31.98 -2.22
N GLU A 89 7.87 32.95 -2.28
CA GLU A 89 6.44 32.71 -2.23
C GLU A 89 5.96 31.99 -3.51
N THR A 90 4.99 31.12 -3.35
CA THR A 90 4.49 30.26 -4.43
C THR A 90 2.99 30.38 -4.59
N TYR A 91 2.50 30.04 -5.76
CA TYR A 91 1.08 29.87 -6.04
C TYR A 91 0.84 28.51 -6.67
N MET A 92 0.01 27.71 -6.03
CA MET A 92 -0.49 26.45 -6.56
C MET A 92 -1.90 26.67 -7.12
N THR A 93 -2.13 26.32 -8.39
CA THR A 93 -3.47 26.37 -8.96
C THR A 93 -4.39 25.37 -8.23
N PRO A 94 -5.71 25.64 -8.10
CA PRO A 94 -6.65 24.64 -7.62
C PRO A 94 -6.52 23.35 -8.45
N PRO A 95 -6.26 22.18 -7.81
CA PRO A 95 -6.08 20.92 -8.54
C PRO A 95 -7.35 20.55 -9.32
N VAL A 96 -7.21 20.25 -10.60
CA VAL A 96 -8.31 19.67 -11.41
C VAL A 96 -8.25 18.16 -11.31
N ILE A 97 -9.14 17.57 -10.50
CA ILE A 97 -9.20 16.13 -10.28
C ILE A 97 -10.33 15.56 -11.16
N LYS A 98 -9.97 14.64 -12.04
CA LYS A 98 -10.89 13.85 -12.88
C LYS A 98 -10.78 12.37 -12.52
N LEU A 99 -11.66 11.53 -13.10
CA LEU A 99 -11.68 10.10 -12.82
C LEU A 99 -10.33 9.41 -13.11
N ASN A 100 -9.60 9.88 -14.10
CA ASN A 100 -8.40 9.24 -14.63
C ASN A 100 -7.17 10.15 -14.72
N TYR A 101 -7.23 11.37 -14.20
CA TYR A 101 -6.06 12.24 -14.10
C TYR A 101 -6.21 13.36 -13.05
N VAL A 102 -5.07 13.85 -12.58
CA VAL A 102 -4.92 15.11 -11.84
C VAL A 102 -4.14 16.08 -12.71
N HIS A 103 -4.57 17.33 -12.78
CA HIS A 103 -3.86 18.43 -13.42
C HIS A 103 -3.54 19.50 -12.39
N LEU A 104 -2.31 19.98 -12.38
CA LEU A 104 -1.79 20.94 -11.42
C LEU A 104 -0.80 21.88 -12.08
N GLY A 105 -0.85 23.15 -11.70
CA GLY A 105 0.14 24.17 -12.01
C GLY A 105 0.73 24.76 -10.73
N LEU A 106 2.02 25.07 -10.76
CA LEU A 106 2.79 25.67 -9.69
C LEU A 106 3.58 26.84 -10.21
N LEU A 107 3.62 27.93 -9.49
CA LEU A 107 4.31 29.16 -9.88
C LEU A 107 5.10 29.70 -8.71
N LEU A 108 6.37 30.01 -8.94
CA LEU A 108 7.17 30.88 -8.05
C LEU A 108 6.78 32.34 -8.31
N LEU A 109 6.35 33.05 -7.28
CA LEU A 109 5.98 34.45 -7.40
C LEU A 109 7.24 35.38 -7.47
N PRO A 110 7.16 36.52 -8.14
CA PRO A 110 8.24 37.51 -8.14
C PRO A 110 8.61 37.96 -6.72
N GLN A 111 9.91 38.08 -6.43
CA GLN A 111 10.39 38.41 -5.08
C GLN A 111 10.52 39.93 -4.83
N VAL A 112 10.98 40.73 -5.82
CA VAL A 112 11.24 42.16 -5.64
C VAL A 112 10.69 42.94 -6.82
N ASP A 113 9.82 43.92 -6.57
CA ASP A 113 9.26 44.88 -7.57
C ASP A 113 8.72 44.19 -8.84
N GLY A 114 8.10 43.03 -8.69
CA GLY A 114 7.57 42.25 -9.80
C GLY A 114 8.62 41.46 -10.58
N ASN A 115 9.86 41.35 -10.09
CA ASN A 115 10.97 40.66 -10.72
C ASN A 115 11.41 39.44 -9.89
N TRP A 116 11.92 38.40 -10.58
CA TRP A 116 12.58 37.26 -9.95
C TRP A 116 14.06 37.57 -9.79
N THR A 117 14.56 37.45 -8.57
CA THR A 117 15.98 37.65 -8.21
C THR A 117 16.68 36.35 -7.84
N ILE A 118 15.91 35.33 -7.52
CA ILE A 118 16.39 33.98 -7.18
C ILE A 118 15.63 32.98 -8.05
N TYR A 119 16.34 32.03 -8.67
CA TYR A 119 15.76 31.03 -9.53
C TYR A 119 15.91 29.64 -8.92
N PRO A 120 14.90 28.77 -9.06
CA PRO A 120 14.99 27.37 -8.59
C PRO A 120 16.12 26.62 -9.24
N SER A 121 16.83 25.82 -8.44
CA SER A 121 17.88 24.91 -8.90
C SER A 121 17.98 23.68 -8.00
N GLY A 122 18.51 22.57 -8.55
CA GLY A 122 18.66 21.32 -7.83
C GLY A 122 17.50 20.35 -8.07
N SER A 123 17.13 19.60 -7.03
CA SER A 123 16.11 18.56 -7.10
C SER A 123 15.20 18.61 -5.88
N GLY A 124 13.94 18.20 -6.06
CA GLY A 124 12.99 18.12 -4.96
C GLY A 124 11.55 17.94 -5.39
N THR A 125 10.65 17.83 -4.43
CA THR A 125 9.24 17.55 -4.67
C THR A 125 8.49 18.83 -5.02
N LEU A 126 7.84 18.81 -6.20
CA LEU A 126 6.93 19.85 -6.68
C LEU A 126 5.54 19.73 -6.03
N ALA A 127 5.00 18.53 -6.02
CA ALA A 127 3.68 18.24 -5.43
C ALA A 127 3.60 16.80 -4.93
N THR A 128 2.70 16.56 -3.97
CA THR A 128 2.33 15.20 -3.51
C THR A 128 0.84 14.98 -3.75
N ILE A 129 0.51 13.89 -4.44
CA ILE A 129 -0.85 13.43 -4.68
C ILE A 129 -1.10 12.23 -3.79
N PHE A 130 -2.14 12.30 -2.95
CA PHE A 130 -2.52 11.22 -2.04
C PHE A 130 -3.65 10.42 -2.67
N PHE A 131 -3.41 9.12 -2.85
CA PHE A 131 -4.39 8.19 -3.40
C PHE A 131 -4.90 7.24 -2.33
N ASN A 132 -6.23 7.06 -2.26
CA ASN A 132 -6.83 5.94 -1.55
C ASN A 132 -6.87 4.73 -2.48
N VAL A 133 -6.38 3.58 -2.02
CA VAL A 133 -6.39 2.29 -2.72
C VAL A 133 -7.81 1.70 -2.65
N THR A 134 -8.50 1.63 -3.78
CA THR A 134 -9.93 1.22 -3.83
C THR A 134 -10.15 -0.22 -4.24
N TYR A 135 -9.18 -0.83 -4.92
CA TYR A 135 -9.30 -2.19 -5.47
C TYR A 135 -8.22 -3.11 -4.90
N GLY A 136 -8.58 -4.38 -4.67
CA GLY A 136 -7.66 -5.38 -4.13
C GLY A 136 -6.71 -5.99 -5.18
N PRO A 137 -5.69 -6.75 -4.74
CA PRO A 137 -4.74 -7.42 -5.61
C PRO A 137 -5.40 -8.58 -6.40
N PRO A 138 -4.74 -9.09 -7.46
CA PRO A 138 -3.50 -8.58 -8.05
C PRO A 138 -3.79 -7.57 -9.17
N VAL A 139 -3.25 -6.38 -9.09
CA VAL A 139 -3.42 -5.34 -10.11
C VAL A 139 -2.16 -4.50 -10.30
N SER A 140 -1.98 -3.97 -11.50
CA SER A 140 -0.97 -2.96 -11.80
C SER A 140 -1.49 -1.94 -12.81
N THR A 141 -0.94 -0.73 -12.78
CA THR A 141 -1.21 0.31 -13.77
C THR A 141 -0.05 1.28 -13.83
N ILE A 142 0.08 1.98 -14.95
CA ILE A 142 1.06 3.05 -15.09
C ILE A 142 0.47 4.33 -14.47
N LEU A 143 1.31 5.06 -13.75
CA LEU A 143 1.08 6.44 -13.32
C LEU A 143 1.72 7.33 -14.38
N THR A 144 0.94 7.69 -15.40
CA THR A 144 1.46 8.36 -16.59
C THR A 144 1.62 9.84 -16.35
N LEU A 145 2.84 10.34 -16.42
CA LEU A 145 3.13 11.77 -16.38
C LEU A 145 3.13 12.31 -17.82
N TYR A 146 2.30 13.31 -18.11
CA TYR A 146 2.13 13.87 -19.45
C TYR A 146 1.70 15.34 -19.41
N ASP A 147 1.70 16.00 -20.57
CA ASP A 147 1.42 17.44 -20.72
C ASP A 147 2.22 18.29 -19.73
N THR A 148 3.50 17.88 -19.53
CA THR A 148 4.42 18.57 -18.63
C THR A 148 4.95 19.83 -19.28
N LYS A 149 5.09 20.90 -18.49
CA LYS A 149 5.68 22.18 -18.92
C LYS A 149 6.52 22.76 -17.80
N ILE A 150 7.65 23.36 -18.20
CA ILE A 150 8.46 24.22 -17.35
C ILE A 150 8.52 25.58 -18.03
N ALA A 151 7.95 26.58 -17.38
CA ALA A 151 7.96 27.97 -17.87
C ALA A 151 9.14 28.73 -17.26
N ASP A 152 9.86 29.44 -18.09
CA ASP A 152 10.86 30.41 -17.67
C ASP A 152 10.24 31.83 -17.49
N ILE A 153 11.08 32.77 -17.09
CA ILE A 153 10.66 34.20 -16.91
C ILE A 153 10.17 34.86 -18.18
N THR A 154 10.46 34.30 -19.37
CA THR A 154 10.01 34.90 -20.65
C THR A 154 8.60 34.48 -20.99
N ALA A 155 8.13 33.38 -20.37
CA ALA A 155 6.85 32.73 -20.63
C ALA A 155 6.61 32.42 -22.13
N THR A 156 7.71 32.30 -22.91
CA THR A 156 7.64 32.04 -24.35
C THR A 156 7.61 30.53 -24.63
N PRO A 157 6.61 30.01 -25.34
CA PRO A 157 6.61 28.64 -25.75
C PRO A 157 7.80 28.29 -26.65
N PRO A 158 8.39 27.08 -26.51
CA PRO A 158 7.90 25.90 -25.75
C PRO A 158 8.28 25.88 -24.27
N GLY A 159 8.96 26.91 -23.73
CA GLY A 159 9.49 26.91 -22.36
C GLY A 159 10.81 26.13 -22.23
N VAL A 160 11.15 25.68 -21.04
CA VAL A 160 12.39 24.94 -20.74
C VAL A 160 12.29 23.52 -21.26
N PRO A 161 13.23 23.06 -22.11
CA PRO A 161 13.33 21.65 -22.49
C PRO A 161 13.50 20.77 -21.26
N HIS A 162 12.79 19.65 -21.21
CA HIS A 162 12.84 18.73 -20.06
C HIS A 162 12.34 17.35 -20.43
N ASN A 163 12.72 16.37 -19.62
CA ASN A 163 12.22 15.00 -19.71
C ASN A 163 11.06 14.81 -18.76
N ALA A 164 10.16 13.86 -19.08
CA ALA A 164 9.05 13.44 -18.21
C ALA A 164 9.12 11.92 -18.00
N GLU A 165 9.15 11.48 -16.73
CA GLU A 165 9.24 10.07 -16.39
C GLU A 165 8.05 9.62 -15.55
N SER A 166 7.30 8.68 -16.13
CA SER A 166 6.15 8.04 -15.49
C SER A 166 6.57 7.08 -14.39
N GLY A 167 5.64 6.74 -13.51
CA GLY A 167 5.79 5.72 -12.48
C GLY A 167 4.89 4.52 -12.72
N GLU A 168 4.92 3.57 -11.80
CA GLU A 168 4.13 2.36 -11.84
C GLU A 168 3.48 2.11 -10.47
N TYR A 169 2.20 1.74 -10.51
CA TYR A 169 1.47 1.25 -9.35
C TYR A 169 1.36 -0.27 -9.44
N LYS A 170 1.75 -0.99 -8.37
CA LYS A 170 1.70 -2.45 -8.27
C LYS A 170 1.09 -2.85 -6.94
N PHE A 171 -0.01 -3.56 -6.99
CA PHE A 171 -0.64 -4.14 -5.80
C PHE A 171 -0.81 -5.63 -6.02
N PHE A 172 0.17 -6.42 -5.62
CA PHE A 172 0.18 -7.86 -5.84
C PHE A 172 -0.20 -8.67 -4.62
N ASN A 173 0.04 -8.16 -3.41
CA ASN A 173 -0.24 -8.87 -2.18
C ASN A 173 -0.94 -7.96 -1.18
N GLU A 174 -2.10 -8.37 -0.69
CA GLU A 174 -2.81 -7.67 0.37
C GLU A 174 -2.46 -8.29 1.73
N ILE A 175 -2.14 -7.42 2.70
CA ILE A 175 -2.05 -7.78 4.11
C ILE A 175 -3.34 -7.30 4.77
N LEU A 176 -4.17 -8.24 5.21
CA LEU A 176 -5.41 -7.96 5.90
C LEU A 176 -5.34 -8.44 7.36
N LEU A 177 -5.73 -7.57 8.29
CA LEU A 177 -5.94 -7.90 9.69
C LEU A 177 -7.46 -7.95 9.94
N SER A 178 -7.97 -9.13 10.24
CA SER A 178 -9.38 -9.36 10.55
C SER A 178 -9.58 -9.50 12.05
N LEU A 179 -10.45 -8.67 12.61
CA LEU A 179 -10.82 -8.76 14.02
C LEU A 179 -11.93 -9.80 14.19
N ILE A 180 -11.63 -10.86 14.93
CA ILE A 180 -12.62 -11.84 15.37
C ILE A 180 -13.03 -11.49 16.79
N VAL A 181 -14.32 -11.24 16.97
CA VAL A 181 -14.93 -10.97 18.26
C VAL A 181 -15.78 -12.16 18.65
N TRP A 182 -15.48 -12.77 19.78
CA TRP A 182 -16.24 -13.88 20.31
C TRP A 182 -16.70 -13.55 21.73
N ARG A 183 -17.98 -13.81 22.02
CA ARG A 183 -18.56 -13.62 23.33
C ARG A 183 -18.85 -14.98 23.96
N ASP A 184 -18.23 -15.23 25.10
CA ASP A 184 -18.46 -16.46 25.86
C ASP A 184 -19.91 -16.48 26.39
N PRO A 185 -20.72 -17.47 25.97
CA PRO A 185 -22.11 -17.53 26.41
C PRO A 185 -22.25 -17.92 27.90
N ALA A 186 -21.23 -18.51 28.52
CA ALA A 186 -21.27 -18.91 29.93
C ALA A 186 -20.88 -17.78 30.88
N THR A 187 -19.85 -17.02 30.53
CA THR A 187 -19.28 -15.95 31.38
C THR A 187 -19.68 -14.54 30.93
N ASN A 188 -20.25 -14.42 29.72
CA ASN A 188 -20.58 -13.16 29.07
C ASN A 188 -19.35 -12.26 28.77
N GLN A 189 -18.12 -12.83 28.89
CA GLN A 189 -16.90 -12.12 28.55
C GLN A 189 -16.72 -12.04 27.04
N THR A 190 -16.12 -10.94 26.57
CA THR A 190 -15.79 -10.73 25.17
C THR A 190 -14.31 -10.94 24.97
N HIS A 191 -13.96 -11.80 24.01
CA HIS A 191 -12.59 -12.08 23.58
C HIS A 191 -12.41 -11.52 22.17
N THR A 192 -11.24 -10.95 21.90
CA THR A 192 -10.90 -10.36 20.61
C THR A 192 -9.58 -10.93 20.10
N PHE A 193 -9.58 -11.32 18.83
CA PHE A 193 -8.42 -11.93 18.20
C PHE A 193 -8.17 -11.29 16.85
N TRP A 194 -6.91 -11.05 16.53
CA TRP A 194 -6.49 -10.59 15.22
C TRP A 194 -5.97 -11.77 14.38
N VAL A 195 -6.65 -12.04 13.29
CA VAL A 195 -6.21 -13.00 12.28
C VAL A 195 -5.61 -12.22 11.12
N GLN A 196 -4.36 -12.53 10.77
CA GLN A 196 -3.69 -11.89 9.64
C GLN A 196 -3.73 -12.81 8.43
N THR A 197 -4.03 -12.24 7.26
CA THR A 197 -3.82 -12.91 5.97
C THR A 197 -2.87 -12.10 5.10
N VAL A 198 -1.99 -12.79 4.38
CA VAL A 198 -1.18 -12.24 3.28
C VAL A 198 -1.52 -13.04 2.03
N SER A 199 -2.06 -12.36 1.01
CA SER A 199 -2.59 -13.03 -0.18
C SER A 199 -2.39 -12.19 -1.44
N ASN A 200 -2.19 -12.83 -2.59
CA ASN A 200 -2.33 -12.20 -3.91
C ASN A 200 -3.78 -12.19 -4.40
N SER A 201 -4.73 -12.49 -3.53
CA SER A 201 -6.18 -12.39 -3.77
C SER A 201 -6.79 -11.35 -2.84
N THR A 202 -7.90 -10.76 -3.25
CA THR A 202 -8.72 -9.95 -2.35
C THR A 202 -9.42 -10.87 -1.36
N VAL A 203 -9.19 -10.67 -0.06
CA VAL A 203 -9.81 -11.43 1.03
C VAL A 203 -10.97 -10.64 1.62
N ASN A 204 -12.14 -11.28 1.77
CA ASN A 204 -13.36 -10.69 2.32
C ASN A 204 -14.08 -11.64 3.29
N ASP A 205 -15.01 -11.08 4.07
CA ASP A 205 -16.03 -11.80 4.86
C ASP A 205 -15.45 -12.86 5.81
N MET A 206 -14.31 -12.52 6.46
CA MET A 206 -13.73 -13.44 7.44
C MET A 206 -14.64 -13.58 8.65
N SER A 207 -14.97 -14.82 9.00
CA SER A 207 -15.75 -15.17 10.17
C SER A 207 -15.25 -16.43 10.85
N PHE A 208 -15.60 -16.60 12.13
CA PHE A 208 -15.21 -17.72 12.95
C PHE A 208 -16.44 -18.48 13.45
N ASN A 209 -16.44 -19.80 13.27
CA ASN A 209 -17.45 -20.68 13.82
C ASN A 209 -16.83 -21.55 14.92
N GLN A 210 -17.13 -21.21 16.16
CA GLN A 210 -16.61 -21.94 17.33
C GLN A 210 -17.15 -23.36 17.40
N LEU A 211 -18.46 -23.56 17.18
CA LEU A 211 -19.10 -24.87 17.31
C LEU A 211 -18.47 -25.92 16.37
N HIS A 212 -18.16 -25.51 15.16
CA HIS A 212 -17.58 -26.37 14.13
C HIS A 212 -16.07 -26.18 13.98
N ARG A 213 -15.45 -25.34 14.80
CA ARG A 213 -13.99 -25.11 14.91
C ARG A 213 -13.34 -24.73 13.59
N TYR A 214 -13.90 -23.74 12.88
CA TYR A 214 -13.31 -23.23 11.65
C TYR A 214 -13.36 -21.73 11.52
N LEU A 215 -12.38 -21.18 10.79
CA LEU A 215 -12.43 -19.87 10.15
C LEU A 215 -12.91 -20.04 8.71
N THR A 216 -13.74 -19.12 8.22
CA THR A 216 -14.13 -19.06 6.82
C THR A 216 -13.98 -17.65 6.28
N PHE A 217 -13.62 -17.54 5.00
CA PHE A 217 -13.50 -16.29 4.28
C PHE A 217 -13.61 -16.50 2.76
N ILE A 218 -13.86 -15.42 2.03
CA ILE A 218 -13.97 -15.44 0.57
C ILE A 218 -12.70 -14.81 -0.01
N VAL A 219 -12.11 -15.47 -1.01
CA VAL A 219 -11.03 -14.91 -1.82
C VAL A 219 -11.53 -14.65 -3.21
N THR A 220 -11.05 -13.54 -3.83
CA THR A 220 -11.44 -13.16 -5.20
C THR A 220 -10.20 -12.70 -5.97
N GLY A 221 -10.08 -13.14 -7.22
CA GLY A 221 -9.03 -12.72 -8.14
C GLY A 221 -9.29 -13.22 -9.57
N PRO A 222 -8.44 -12.84 -10.55
CA PRO A 222 -8.64 -13.17 -11.95
C PRO A 222 -8.51 -14.66 -12.22
N GLN A 223 -9.43 -15.22 -13.01
CA GLN A 223 -9.37 -16.62 -13.45
C GLN A 223 -8.10 -16.92 -14.25
N GLY A 224 -7.63 -18.17 -14.14
CA GLY A 224 -6.51 -18.69 -14.92
C GLY A 224 -5.12 -18.48 -14.30
N SER A 225 -5.06 -17.89 -13.13
CA SER A 225 -3.82 -17.77 -12.33
C SER A 225 -3.90 -18.58 -11.04
N ILE A 226 -2.79 -18.66 -10.33
CA ILE A 226 -2.71 -19.33 -9.03
C ILE A 226 -2.77 -18.28 -7.92
N GLY A 227 -3.74 -18.45 -7.03
CA GLY A 227 -3.83 -17.73 -5.77
C GLY A 227 -3.02 -18.40 -4.67
N TYR A 228 -2.60 -17.60 -3.70
CA TYR A 228 -2.09 -18.13 -2.44
C TYR A 228 -2.66 -17.35 -1.26
N CYS A 229 -2.68 -18.00 -0.11
CA CYS A 229 -2.96 -17.35 1.17
C CYS A 229 -1.98 -17.87 2.22
N ASN A 230 -1.40 -16.95 2.96
CA ASN A 230 -0.70 -17.23 4.21
C ASN A 230 -1.54 -16.62 5.34
N ILE A 231 -2.23 -17.48 6.10
CA ILE A 231 -3.08 -17.08 7.22
C ILE A 231 -2.36 -17.35 8.53
N THR A 232 -2.28 -16.33 9.38
CA THR A 232 -1.69 -16.40 10.73
C THR A 232 -2.79 -16.29 11.77
N ILE A 233 -2.97 -17.35 12.55
CA ILE A 233 -4.08 -17.56 13.47
C ILE A 233 -3.54 -17.60 14.91
N PRO A 234 -4.10 -16.81 15.86
CA PRO A 234 -3.80 -16.98 17.27
C PRO A 234 -4.18 -18.39 17.75
N ARG A 235 -3.26 -19.09 18.40
CA ARG A 235 -3.50 -20.46 18.92
C ARG A 235 -4.60 -20.50 19.99
N GLU A 236 -4.83 -19.40 20.64
CA GLU A 236 -5.95 -19.24 21.56
C GLU A 236 -7.30 -19.21 20.85
N LEU A 237 -7.40 -18.68 19.62
CA LEU A 237 -8.65 -18.66 18.85
C LEU A 237 -8.95 -20.04 18.25
N LEU A 238 -7.99 -20.61 17.53
CA LEU A 238 -8.12 -21.89 16.82
C LEU A 238 -6.75 -22.55 16.76
N ASN A 239 -6.67 -23.82 17.13
CA ASN A 239 -5.42 -24.55 17.16
C ASN A 239 -5.58 -26.01 16.70
N ALA A 240 -4.50 -26.55 16.17
CA ALA A 240 -4.29 -27.96 15.86
C ALA A 240 -2.79 -28.24 15.83
N GLU A 241 -2.41 -29.52 15.90
CA GLU A 241 -1.04 -29.92 15.62
C GLU A 241 -0.72 -29.74 14.11
N PRO A 242 0.56 -29.67 13.71
CA PRO A 242 0.95 -29.32 12.35
C PRO A 242 0.25 -30.14 11.24
N GLU A 243 -0.05 -31.40 11.49
CA GLU A 243 -0.63 -32.34 10.51
C GLU A 243 -2.15 -32.45 10.62
N GLU A 244 -2.77 -31.79 11.60
CA GLU A 244 -4.19 -31.93 11.93
C GLU A 244 -5.07 -30.80 11.42
N TRP A 245 -4.47 -29.80 10.77
CA TRP A 245 -5.24 -28.75 10.12
C TRP A 245 -5.94 -29.31 8.87
N LEU A 246 -7.16 -28.84 8.60
CA LEU A 246 -7.85 -29.15 7.37
C LEU A 246 -8.23 -27.85 6.65
N ILE A 247 -7.76 -27.70 5.42
CA ILE A 247 -8.09 -26.55 4.57
C ILE A 247 -8.95 -27.04 3.42
N ILE A 248 -10.12 -26.42 3.24
CA ILE A 248 -11.06 -26.72 2.17
C ILE A 248 -11.26 -25.43 1.34
N VAL A 249 -11.08 -25.54 0.02
CA VAL A 249 -11.30 -24.48 -0.95
C VAL A 249 -12.41 -24.91 -1.91
N ASP A 250 -13.59 -24.27 -1.86
CA ASP A 250 -14.78 -24.64 -2.63
C ASP A 250 -15.17 -26.13 -2.54
N GLY A 251 -15.01 -26.73 -1.36
CA GLY A 251 -15.36 -28.14 -1.12
C GLY A 251 -14.24 -29.14 -1.38
N GLU A 252 -13.07 -28.71 -1.89
CA GLU A 252 -11.91 -29.56 -2.13
C GLU A 252 -10.83 -29.38 -1.07
N ILE A 253 -10.26 -30.48 -0.57
CA ILE A 253 -9.16 -30.46 0.40
C ILE A 253 -7.90 -29.97 -0.29
N THR A 254 -7.24 -29.00 0.34
CA THR A 254 -6.03 -28.36 -0.19
C THR A 254 -4.82 -28.64 0.71
N ASN A 255 -3.69 -28.96 0.08
CA ASN A 255 -2.42 -29.10 0.78
C ASN A 255 -1.92 -27.75 1.33
N TYR A 256 -1.25 -27.80 2.47
CA TYR A 256 -0.70 -26.62 3.14
C TYR A 256 0.68 -26.91 3.73
N THR A 257 1.40 -25.85 4.03
CA THR A 257 2.57 -25.88 4.91
C THR A 257 2.28 -25.06 6.15
N THR A 258 2.87 -25.43 7.29
CA THR A 258 2.61 -24.79 8.58
C THR A 258 3.89 -24.36 9.27
N MET A 259 3.81 -23.22 9.96
CA MET A 259 4.83 -22.74 10.91
C MET A 259 4.13 -22.27 12.17
N SER A 260 4.58 -22.74 13.34
CA SER A 260 3.99 -22.38 14.64
C SER A 260 5.03 -21.79 15.58
N ASN A 261 4.62 -20.85 16.40
CA ASN A 261 5.35 -20.37 17.56
C ASN A 261 4.48 -20.52 18.82
N ALA A 262 4.89 -19.93 19.95
CA ALA A 262 4.16 -20.05 21.22
C ALA A 262 2.72 -19.51 21.16
N THR A 263 2.42 -18.53 20.30
CA THR A 263 1.16 -17.78 20.30
C THR A 263 0.35 -17.90 19.01
N HIS A 264 0.99 -18.21 17.89
CA HIS A 264 0.36 -18.21 16.56
C HIS A 264 0.77 -19.42 15.73
N THR A 265 -0.12 -19.81 14.81
CA THR A 265 0.15 -20.76 13.73
C THR A 265 -0.09 -20.07 12.41
N SER A 266 0.88 -20.16 11.49
CA SER A 266 0.77 -19.69 10.11
C SER A 266 0.59 -20.88 9.17
N LEU A 267 -0.41 -20.79 8.28
CA LEU A 267 -0.74 -21.81 7.28
C LEU A 267 -0.62 -21.18 5.90
N TYR A 268 0.24 -21.75 5.06
CA TYR A 268 0.39 -21.32 3.66
C TYR A 268 -0.18 -22.39 2.73
N PHE A 269 -1.04 -21.97 1.80
CA PHE A 269 -1.65 -22.83 0.79
C PHE A 269 -1.93 -22.06 -0.50
N THR A 270 -2.11 -22.83 -1.59
CA THR A 270 -2.36 -22.28 -2.93
C THR A 270 -3.66 -22.85 -3.51
N TYR A 271 -4.27 -22.12 -4.44
CA TYR A 271 -5.53 -22.49 -5.09
C TYR A 271 -5.65 -21.85 -6.49
N PRO A 272 -6.44 -22.45 -7.41
CA PRO A 272 -6.80 -21.80 -8.67
C PRO A 272 -7.60 -20.54 -8.39
N LEU A 273 -7.15 -19.37 -8.92
CA LEU A 273 -7.78 -18.08 -8.66
C LEU A 273 -9.13 -17.96 -9.39
N SER A 274 -10.11 -17.59 -8.61
CA SER A 274 -11.45 -17.10 -8.98
C SER A 274 -12.10 -16.58 -7.69
N THR A 275 -13.42 -16.42 -7.63
CA THR A 275 -14.13 -16.28 -6.35
C THR A 275 -14.27 -17.64 -5.71
N LYS A 276 -13.73 -17.82 -4.50
CA LYS A 276 -13.73 -19.09 -3.76
C LYS A 276 -14.01 -18.89 -2.29
N THR A 277 -14.72 -19.84 -1.70
CA THR A 277 -14.92 -19.91 -0.24
C THR A 277 -13.86 -20.82 0.37
N ILE A 278 -13.18 -20.32 1.39
CA ILE A 278 -12.14 -21.03 2.11
C ILE A 278 -12.63 -21.35 3.53
N TYR A 279 -12.39 -22.59 3.97
CA TYR A 279 -12.58 -23.03 5.34
C TYR A 279 -11.25 -23.54 5.89
N VAL A 280 -10.88 -23.08 7.08
CA VAL A 280 -9.68 -23.52 7.82
C VAL A 280 -10.15 -24.10 9.14
N PHE A 281 -10.09 -25.44 9.26
CA PHE A 281 -10.49 -26.17 10.44
C PHE A 281 -9.32 -26.45 11.36
N GLY A 282 -9.54 -26.31 12.66
CA GLY A 282 -8.64 -26.77 13.72
C GLY A 282 -9.32 -27.81 14.60
N ILE A 283 -8.60 -28.30 15.61
CA ILE A 283 -9.09 -29.29 16.54
C ILE A 283 -9.57 -28.69 17.86
N SER A 284 -8.89 -27.65 18.33
CA SER A 284 -9.24 -26.97 19.57
C SER A 284 -9.56 -25.50 19.36
N VAL A 285 -10.46 -24.96 20.16
CA VAL A 285 -10.90 -23.57 20.15
C VAL A 285 -11.02 -23.06 21.57
N ILE A 286 -10.94 -21.74 21.75
CA ILE A 286 -11.18 -21.16 23.09
C ILE A 286 -12.65 -20.69 23.26
N PRO A 287 -13.10 -20.63 24.50
CA PRO A 287 -12.60 -21.46 25.60
C PRO A 287 -13.17 -22.86 25.46
N GLU A 288 -12.32 -23.87 25.57
CA GLU A 288 -12.84 -25.20 25.87
C GLU A 288 -13.29 -25.20 27.32
N ILE A 289 -14.53 -25.58 27.58
CA ILE A 289 -14.92 -25.86 28.96
C ILE A 289 -14.05 -27.04 29.40
N PRO A 290 -13.12 -26.85 30.33
CA PRO A 290 -12.21 -27.95 30.71
C PRO A 290 -13.07 -29.14 31.19
N ILE A 291 -12.80 -30.32 30.64
CA ILE A 291 -13.49 -31.59 31.00
C ILE A 291 -13.59 -31.76 32.51
N ASN A 292 -12.57 -31.27 33.23
CA ASN A 292 -12.55 -31.23 34.70
C ASN A 292 -13.64 -30.37 35.32
N ALA A 293 -14.05 -29.26 34.67
CA ALA A 293 -15.15 -28.41 35.14
C ALA A 293 -16.51 -29.05 34.94
N ILE A 294 -16.68 -29.80 33.83
CA ILE A 294 -17.90 -30.62 33.57
C ILE A 294 -17.98 -31.76 34.57
N LEU A 295 -16.89 -32.46 34.81
CA LEU A 295 -16.82 -33.53 35.80
C LEU A 295 -17.07 -33.02 37.21
N LEU A 296 -16.53 -31.87 37.57
CA LEU A 296 -16.78 -31.23 38.87
C LEU A 296 -18.25 -30.83 39.02
N ALA A 297 -18.85 -30.24 37.99
CA ALA A 297 -20.27 -29.87 38.00
C ALA A 297 -21.16 -31.11 38.12
N LEU A 298 -20.85 -32.19 37.41
CA LEU A 298 -21.57 -33.49 37.54
C LEU A 298 -21.39 -34.08 38.93
N LEU A 299 -20.22 -34.06 39.54
CA LEU A 299 -19.97 -34.51 40.91
C LEU A 299 -20.77 -33.72 41.95
N ILE A 300 -20.83 -32.37 41.77
CA ILE A 300 -21.63 -31.50 42.63
C ILE A 300 -23.13 -31.82 42.50
N LEU A 301 -23.62 -32.05 41.27
CA LEU A 301 -24.99 -32.41 40.99
C LEU A 301 -25.37 -33.78 41.61
N ILE A 302 -24.53 -34.80 41.45
CA ILE A 302 -24.72 -36.09 42.05
C ILE A 302 -24.71 -36.00 43.57
N SER A 303 -23.78 -35.25 44.15
CA SER A 303 -23.70 -35.00 45.60
C SER A 303 -24.94 -34.34 46.13
N ALA A 304 -25.49 -33.32 45.44
CA ALA A 304 -26.73 -32.63 45.82
C ALA A 304 -27.95 -33.59 45.76
N ILE A 305 -28.04 -34.47 44.78
CA ILE A 305 -29.08 -35.47 44.64
C ILE A 305 -29.02 -36.50 45.81
N ILE A 306 -27.81 -36.95 46.17
CA ILE A 306 -27.62 -37.91 47.27
C ILE A 306 -28.03 -37.25 48.60
N ILE A 307 -27.63 -36.01 48.84
CA ILE A 307 -27.98 -35.25 50.06
C ILE A 307 -29.50 -35.02 50.14
N SER A 308 -30.12 -34.70 49.03
CA SER A 308 -31.59 -34.48 48.98
C SER A 308 -32.36 -35.78 49.26
N LYS A 309 -31.92 -36.92 48.71
CA LYS A 309 -32.53 -38.23 49.02
C LYS A 309 -32.35 -38.63 50.46
N LYS A 310 -31.18 -38.41 51.08
CA LYS A 310 -30.97 -38.66 52.51
C LYS A 310 -31.89 -37.82 53.41
N LYS A 311 -32.07 -36.52 53.07
CA LYS A 311 -32.99 -35.66 53.83
C LYS A 311 -34.47 -36.08 53.74
N LEU A 312 -34.88 -36.65 52.61
CA LEU A 312 -36.22 -37.21 52.42
C LEU A 312 -36.44 -38.48 53.26
N GLN A 313 -35.43 -39.36 53.34
CA GLN A 313 -35.52 -40.58 54.17
C GLN A 313 -35.56 -40.26 55.68
N PHE A 314 -34.85 -39.20 56.15
CA PHE A 314 -34.90 -38.78 57.56
C PHE A 314 -36.22 -38.11 57.96
N LYS A 315 -37.03 -37.64 57.00
CA LYS A 315 -38.37 -37.06 57.28
C LYS A 315 -39.50 -38.11 57.29
N GLN A 316 -39.22 -39.37 56.93
CA GLN A 316 -40.21 -40.45 56.88
C GLN A 316 -39.96 -41.55 57.93
N ALA A 317 -39.02 -41.34 58.87
CA ALA A 317 -38.89 -42.22 60.01
C ALA A 317 -39.84 -41.78 61.14
N PRO A 318 -40.68 -42.69 61.73
CA PRO A 318 -41.71 -42.37 62.71
C PRO A 318 -41.15 -41.86 64.04
#